data_bd5c6d5c10048b1a330eddeb5c02346c
#
_entry.id   bd5c6d5c10048b1a330eddeb5c02346c
#
_cell.length_a   1.000
_cell.length_b   1.000
_cell.length_c   1.000
_cell.angle_alpha   90.00
_cell.angle_beta   90.00
_cell.angle_gamma   90.00
#
_symmetry.space_group_name_H-M   'P 1'
#
loop_
_entity.id
_entity.type
_entity.pdbx_description
1 polymer ?
#
loop_
_entity_poly.entity_id
_entity_poly.type
_entity_poly.pdbx_seq_one_letter_code
_entity_poly.pdbx_strand_id
1 'polypeptide(L)'
;LIPLNYKNEQIRFYIKPSQNNLNIRQNINSSNQISVWDITDPYKISEHEITKSDDSDYFFTYSNKKFQNKIAFRKEALDYPRFIKVLENSDILDHNNPDLLIITHKKFIEQAERLKKLRESKDLLNVEIQTVDDVYNQFSSGNLDVSSIRNYIKYVYLSLIHI
;
A
#
# COMPACT_ATOMS: atom_id res chain seq x y z
N LEU A 1 -12.16 31.22 -5.79
CA LEU A 1 -12.09 29.79 -5.49
C LEU A 1 -12.36 29.01 -6.78
N ILE A 2 -11.42 28.17 -7.19
CA ILE A 2 -11.58 27.35 -8.40
C ILE A 2 -12.47 26.16 -8.01
N PRO A 3 -13.62 25.96 -8.67
CA PRO A 3 -14.43 24.79 -8.41
C PRO A 3 -13.65 23.53 -8.84
N LEU A 4 -13.62 22.54 -7.98
CA LEU A 4 -13.08 21.24 -8.33
C LEU A 4 -14.15 20.49 -9.15
N ASN A 5 -13.87 20.25 -10.43
CA ASN A 5 -14.73 19.43 -11.26
C ASN A 5 -14.55 17.96 -10.89
N TYR A 6 -15.60 17.36 -10.40
CA TYR A 6 -15.64 15.96 -10.01
C TYR A 6 -15.89 15.08 -11.24
N LYS A 7 -14.84 14.66 -11.93
CA LYS A 7 -14.99 13.93 -13.20
C LYS A 7 -14.98 12.40 -13.06
N ASN A 8 -14.16 11.83 -12.19
CA ASN A 8 -13.93 10.37 -12.15
C ASN A 8 -14.42 9.76 -10.83
N GLU A 9 -15.60 10.21 -10.34
CA GLU A 9 -16.22 9.68 -9.13
C GLU A 9 -15.39 9.86 -7.86
N GLN A 10 -14.10 10.19 -7.99
CA GLN A 10 -13.23 10.60 -6.89
C GLN A 10 -12.17 11.60 -7.35
N ILE A 11 -11.77 12.49 -6.45
CA ILE A 11 -10.66 13.43 -6.63
C ILE A 11 -9.86 13.57 -5.35
N ARG A 12 -8.54 13.47 -5.47
CA ARG A 12 -7.61 13.71 -4.37
C ARG A 12 -6.93 15.05 -4.56
N PHE A 13 -6.83 15.83 -3.49
CA PHE A 13 -6.22 17.16 -3.52
C PHE A 13 -5.48 17.47 -2.23
N TYR A 14 -4.53 18.38 -2.36
CA TYR A 14 -3.65 18.78 -1.28
C TYR A 14 -3.84 20.25 -0.94
N ILE A 15 -3.89 20.55 0.35
CA ILE A 15 -4.00 21.90 0.87
C ILE A 15 -2.65 22.26 1.47
N LYS A 16 -2.02 23.29 0.92
CA LYS A 16 -0.78 23.84 1.45
C LYS A 16 -1.07 24.84 2.57
N PRO A 17 -0.24 24.90 3.62
CA PRO A 17 -0.37 25.91 4.64
C PRO A 17 -0.25 27.33 4.05
N SER A 18 -1.00 28.28 4.60
CA SER A 18 -0.89 29.69 4.27
C SER A 18 -0.70 30.50 5.54
N GLN A 19 0.04 31.60 5.43
CA GLN A 19 0.27 32.52 6.56
C GLN A 19 -1.02 33.20 7.04
N ASN A 20 -1.98 33.37 6.13
CA ASN A 20 -3.32 33.88 6.48
C ASN A 20 -4.20 32.72 6.94
N ASN A 21 -4.31 32.53 8.27
CA ASN A 21 -5.15 31.52 8.90
C ASN A 21 -6.66 31.75 8.62
N LEU A 22 -7.09 31.48 7.44
CA LEU A 22 -8.48 31.67 7.00
C LEU A 22 -9.23 30.32 7.00
N ASN A 23 -10.49 30.34 7.40
CA ASN A 23 -11.42 29.28 7.05
C ASN A 23 -11.76 29.42 5.56
N ILE A 24 -11.41 28.44 4.78
CA ILE A 24 -11.60 28.44 3.33
C ILE A 24 -12.83 27.58 3.01
N ARG A 25 -13.73 28.13 2.24
CA ARG A 25 -14.83 27.40 1.62
C ARG A 25 -14.36 26.82 0.28
N GLN A 26 -14.43 25.51 0.15
CA GLN A 26 -14.11 24.79 -1.08
C GLN A 26 -15.39 24.27 -1.72
N ASN A 27 -15.63 24.66 -2.95
CA ASN A 27 -16.77 24.17 -3.73
C ASN A 27 -16.34 22.95 -4.57
N ILE A 28 -17.24 21.98 -4.66
CA ILE A 28 -17.11 20.79 -5.51
C ILE A 28 -18.40 20.67 -6.33
N ASN A 29 -18.25 20.67 -7.63
CA ASN A 29 -19.38 20.47 -8.54
C ASN A 29 -19.63 18.96 -8.70
N SER A 30 -20.83 18.50 -8.36
CA SER A 30 -21.27 17.13 -8.54
C SER A 30 -22.76 17.04 -8.68
N SER A 31 -23.22 16.24 -9.63
CA SER A 31 -24.65 15.92 -9.80
C SER A 31 -25.20 15.01 -8.69
N ASN A 32 -24.35 14.31 -7.98
CA ASN A 32 -24.70 13.33 -6.94
C ASN A 32 -24.08 13.71 -5.60
N GLN A 33 -24.64 13.14 -4.54
CA GLN A 33 -24.10 13.33 -3.20
C GLN A 33 -22.66 12.85 -3.10
N ILE A 34 -21.81 13.66 -2.49
CA ILE A 34 -20.39 13.40 -2.29
C ILE A 34 -20.06 13.28 -0.80
N SER A 35 -18.94 12.65 -0.51
CA SER A 35 -18.25 12.70 0.80
C SER A 35 -16.88 13.30 0.62
N VAL A 36 -16.40 14.02 1.62
CA VAL A 36 -15.03 14.54 1.66
C VAL A 36 -14.36 14.06 2.94
N TRP A 37 -13.26 13.34 2.79
CA TRP A 37 -12.47 12.85 3.91
C TRP A 37 -11.13 13.57 3.99
N ASP A 38 -10.72 13.88 5.22
CA ASP A 38 -9.35 14.22 5.52
C ASP A 38 -8.56 12.93 5.76
N ILE A 39 -7.61 12.68 4.88
CA ILE A 39 -6.74 11.49 4.88
C ILE A 39 -5.28 11.87 5.14
N THR A 40 -5.05 13.00 5.79
CA THR A 40 -3.72 13.51 6.13
C THR A 40 -2.98 12.53 7.04
N ASP A 41 -3.67 12.02 8.05
CA ASP A 41 -3.20 10.92 8.89
C ASP A 41 -3.99 9.65 8.53
N PRO A 42 -3.36 8.63 7.94
CA PRO A 42 -4.05 7.41 7.52
C PRO A 42 -4.65 6.61 8.69
N TYR A 43 -4.20 6.87 9.93
CA TYR A 43 -4.72 6.23 11.13
C TYR A 43 -5.85 7.02 11.81
N LYS A 44 -6.10 8.27 11.34
CA LYS A 44 -7.11 9.17 11.90
C LYS A 44 -7.88 9.89 10.80
N ILE A 45 -8.57 9.10 9.98
CA ILE A 45 -9.41 9.62 8.91
C ILE A 45 -10.63 10.30 9.51
N SER A 46 -10.97 11.50 9.03
CA SER A 46 -12.17 12.24 9.43
C SER A 46 -12.97 12.70 8.22
N GLU A 47 -14.30 12.68 8.35
CA GLU A 47 -15.22 13.18 7.33
C GLU A 47 -15.53 14.66 7.59
N HIS A 48 -15.58 15.46 6.53
CA HIS A 48 -16.03 16.84 6.56
C HIS A 48 -17.55 16.93 6.44
N GLU A 49 -18.14 17.81 7.23
CA GLU A 49 -19.54 18.22 6.98
C GLU A 49 -19.63 18.93 5.63
N ILE A 50 -20.58 18.46 4.80
CA ILE A 50 -20.80 18.97 3.46
C ILE A 50 -22.16 19.63 3.40
N THR A 51 -22.20 20.82 2.86
CA THR A 51 -23.44 21.56 2.61
C THR A 51 -23.70 21.59 1.10
N LYS A 52 -24.92 21.29 0.71
CA LYS A 52 -25.38 21.45 -0.68
C LYS A 52 -25.78 22.91 -0.89
N SER A 53 -25.32 23.51 -1.97
CA SER A 53 -25.78 24.82 -2.45
C SER A 53 -26.97 24.64 -3.41
N ASP A 54 -27.73 25.71 -3.68
CA ASP A 54 -28.93 25.68 -4.52
C ASP A 54 -28.64 25.29 -5.98
N ASP A 55 -27.40 25.47 -6.43
CA ASP A 55 -26.96 25.26 -7.82
C ASP A 55 -26.26 23.89 -8.05
N SER A 56 -26.66 22.84 -7.36
CA SER A 56 -26.05 21.50 -7.50
C SER A 56 -24.58 21.42 -7.06
N ASP A 57 -24.05 22.44 -6.46
CA ASP A 57 -22.71 22.47 -5.92
C ASP A 57 -22.70 22.05 -4.45
N TYR A 58 -21.66 21.33 -4.07
CA TYR A 58 -21.39 21.00 -2.68
C TYR A 58 -20.21 21.82 -2.19
N PHE A 59 -20.24 22.22 -0.93
CA PHE A 59 -19.10 22.89 -0.31
C PHE A 59 -18.82 22.35 1.08
N PHE A 60 -17.56 22.48 1.47
CA PHE A 60 -17.10 22.25 2.84
C PHE A 60 -16.11 23.34 3.25
N THR A 61 -15.93 23.51 4.52
CA THR A 61 -14.99 24.48 5.10
C THR A 61 -13.83 23.78 5.78
N TYR A 62 -12.64 24.37 5.66
CA TYR A 62 -11.46 23.88 6.36
C TYR A 62 -10.52 25.03 6.73
N SER A 63 -9.67 24.78 7.71
CA SER A 63 -8.59 25.71 8.09
C SER A 63 -7.33 25.35 7.33
N ASN A 64 -6.64 26.33 6.74
CA ASN A 64 -5.38 26.15 6.01
C ASN A 64 -4.11 26.29 6.87
N LYS A 65 -4.21 26.10 8.17
CA LYS A 65 -3.07 26.23 9.12
C LYS A 65 -1.97 25.20 8.88
N LYS A 66 -2.33 24.03 8.39
CA LYS A 66 -1.43 22.87 8.20
C LYS A 66 -1.63 22.29 6.81
N PHE A 67 -0.60 21.55 6.37
CA PHE A 67 -0.75 20.69 5.20
C PHE A 67 -1.85 19.67 5.45
N GLN A 68 -2.71 19.49 4.46
CA GLN A 68 -3.80 18.52 4.52
C GLN A 68 -3.90 17.79 3.18
N ASN A 69 -4.24 16.52 3.28
CA ASN A 69 -4.50 15.64 2.15
C ASN A 69 -5.95 15.20 2.23
N LYS A 70 -6.74 15.51 1.21
CA LYS A 70 -8.17 15.23 1.21
C LYS A 70 -8.56 14.44 -0.03
N ILE A 71 -9.63 13.67 0.12
CA ILE A 71 -10.28 12.95 -0.96
C ILE A 71 -11.77 13.27 -0.98
N ALA A 72 -12.30 13.65 -2.12
CA ALA A 72 -13.73 13.75 -2.37
C ALA A 72 -14.16 12.62 -3.29
N PHE A 73 -15.27 11.96 -2.98
CA PHE A 73 -15.77 10.81 -3.74
C PHE A 73 -17.28 10.67 -3.61
N ARG A 74 -17.88 9.91 -4.52
CA ARG A 74 -19.29 9.47 -4.41
C ARG A 74 -19.33 8.12 -3.71
N LYS A 75 -20.22 8.00 -2.71
CA LYS A 75 -20.35 6.73 -1.93
C LYS A 75 -20.79 5.57 -2.82
N GLU A 76 -21.61 5.84 -3.83
CA GLU A 76 -22.11 4.83 -4.78
C GLU A 76 -21.02 4.29 -5.72
N ALA A 77 -19.93 5.04 -5.86
CA ALA A 77 -18.81 4.70 -6.75
C ALA A 77 -17.63 4.04 -6.01
N LEU A 78 -17.82 3.66 -4.75
CA LEU A 78 -16.77 2.97 -3.99
C LEU A 78 -16.60 1.54 -4.47
N ASP A 79 -15.36 1.19 -4.79
CA ASP A 79 -14.98 -0.20 -5.01
C ASP A 79 -14.96 -0.96 -3.67
N TYR A 80 -15.56 -2.15 -3.68
CA TYR A 80 -15.49 -3.04 -2.54
C TYR A 80 -14.30 -3.98 -2.70
N PRO A 81 -13.50 -4.18 -1.63
CA PRO A 81 -12.41 -5.14 -1.68
C PRO A 81 -12.96 -6.54 -1.95
N ARG A 82 -12.42 -7.19 -2.98
CA ARG A 82 -12.76 -8.57 -3.29
C ARG A 82 -11.89 -9.51 -2.48
N PHE A 83 -12.52 -10.36 -1.67
CA PHE A 83 -11.80 -11.46 -1.04
C PHE A 83 -11.24 -12.40 -2.11
N ILE A 84 -9.95 -12.68 -2.07
CA ILE A 84 -9.28 -13.57 -3.01
C ILE A 84 -9.05 -14.93 -2.37
N LYS A 85 -8.34 -14.98 -1.26
CA LYS A 85 -8.03 -16.20 -0.52
C LYS A 85 -7.44 -15.89 0.86
N VAL A 86 -7.46 -16.88 1.73
CA VAL A 86 -6.62 -16.89 2.93
C VAL A 86 -5.21 -17.32 2.50
N LEU A 87 -4.20 -16.63 3.00
CA LEU A 87 -2.81 -17.06 2.88
C LEU A 87 -2.45 -17.86 4.14
N GLU A 88 -1.81 -19.00 3.96
CA GLU A 88 -1.15 -19.69 5.06
C GLU A 88 0.06 -18.87 5.50
N ASN A 89 0.33 -18.88 6.80
CA ASN A 89 1.49 -18.18 7.32
C ASN A 89 2.75 -18.94 6.89
N SER A 90 3.64 -18.25 6.18
CA SER A 90 4.94 -18.81 5.81
C SER A 90 6.00 -18.23 6.73
N ASP A 91 6.75 -19.11 7.43
CA ASP A 91 7.81 -18.72 8.37
C ASP A 91 9.11 -18.36 7.62
N ILE A 92 9.00 -17.47 6.62
CA ILE A 92 10.18 -17.05 5.84
C ILE A 92 11.17 -16.19 6.64
N LEU A 93 10.81 -15.83 7.87
CA LEU A 93 11.68 -15.08 8.77
C LEU A 93 12.54 -16.00 9.67
N ASP A 94 12.21 -17.28 9.73
CA ASP A 94 12.99 -18.28 10.44
C ASP A 94 13.99 -18.94 9.47
N HIS A 95 15.26 -18.71 9.70
CA HIS A 95 16.35 -19.14 8.81
C HIS A 95 17.32 -20.07 9.53
N ASN A 96 17.73 -21.12 8.84
CA ASN A 96 18.79 -22.02 9.29
C ASN A 96 20.17 -21.64 8.73
N ASN A 97 20.49 -20.35 8.71
CA ASN A 97 21.78 -19.84 8.24
C ASN A 97 22.18 -20.42 6.87
N PRO A 98 21.46 -20.11 5.78
CA PRO A 98 21.77 -20.70 4.48
C PRO A 98 23.06 -20.15 3.88
N ASP A 99 23.89 -21.06 3.33
CA ASP A 99 25.04 -20.69 2.51
C ASP A 99 24.60 -20.27 1.10
N LEU A 100 23.46 -20.80 0.64
CA LEU A 100 22.85 -20.48 -0.64
C LEU A 100 21.34 -20.31 -0.51
N LEU A 101 20.85 -19.12 -0.85
CA LEU A 101 19.43 -18.81 -0.92
C LEU A 101 18.95 -18.84 -2.37
N ILE A 102 17.94 -19.67 -2.67
CA ILE A 102 17.29 -19.78 -3.97
C ILE A 102 15.90 -19.13 -3.87
N ILE A 103 15.70 -18.01 -4.54
CA ILE A 103 14.38 -17.38 -4.66
C ILE A 103 13.78 -17.71 -6.01
N THR A 104 12.60 -18.35 -6.01
CA THR A 104 12.02 -18.87 -7.24
C THR A 104 10.50 -18.68 -7.30
N HIS A 105 9.94 -18.76 -8.50
CA HIS A 105 8.49 -18.83 -8.66
C HIS A 105 8.01 -20.27 -8.40
N LYS A 106 6.83 -20.43 -7.77
CA LYS A 106 6.27 -21.75 -7.42
C LYS A 106 6.22 -22.78 -8.55
N LYS A 107 6.11 -22.32 -9.80
CA LYS A 107 6.15 -23.22 -10.99
C LYS A 107 7.51 -23.91 -11.18
N PHE A 108 8.57 -23.41 -10.59
CA PHE A 108 9.94 -23.91 -10.73
C PHE A 108 10.48 -24.54 -9.44
N ILE A 109 9.62 -24.83 -8.46
CA ILE A 109 10.02 -25.46 -7.19
C ILE A 109 10.77 -26.78 -7.43
N GLU A 110 10.28 -27.64 -8.30
CA GLU A 110 10.91 -28.92 -8.58
C GLU A 110 12.35 -28.75 -9.12
N GLN A 111 12.57 -27.77 -9.97
CA GLN A 111 13.89 -27.44 -10.52
C GLN A 111 14.81 -26.86 -9.43
N ALA A 112 14.27 -26.02 -8.57
CA ALA A 112 14.99 -25.45 -7.43
C ALA A 112 15.41 -26.57 -6.44
N GLU A 113 14.51 -27.53 -6.15
CA GLU A 113 14.81 -28.69 -5.32
C GLU A 113 15.91 -29.59 -5.91
N ARG A 114 15.91 -29.77 -7.23
CA ARG A 114 17.00 -30.52 -7.90
C ARG A 114 18.34 -29.79 -7.76
N LEU A 115 18.34 -28.46 -7.88
CA LEU A 115 19.55 -27.65 -7.70
C LEU A 115 20.01 -27.69 -6.23
N LYS A 116 19.08 -27.55 -5.29
CA LYS A 116 19.36 -27.69 -3.86
C LYS A 116 20.07 -29.00 -3.57
N LYS A 117 19.49 -30.15 -3.93
CA LYS A 117 20.09 -31.49 -3.73
C LYS A 117 21.47 -31.60 -4.33
N LEU A 118 21.68 -31.02 -5.53
CA LEU A 118 22.99 -31.03 -6.18
C LEU A 118 24.02 -30.26 -5.36
N ARG A 119 23.68 -29.07 -4.86
CA ARG A 119 24.59 -28.21 -4.10
C ARG A 119 24.87 -28.76 -2.72
N GLU A 120 23.85 -29.30 -2.05
CA GLU A 120 24.03 -29.99 -0.76
C GLU A 120 24.92 -31.21 -0.88
N SER A 121 24.77 -32.03 -1.92
CA SER A 121 25.54 -33.26 -2.08
C SER A 121 26.97 -33.05 -2.57
N LYS A 122 27.19 -32.08 -3.46
CA LYS A 122 28.51 -31.84 -4.07
C LYS A 122 29.34 -30.83 -3.31
N ASP A 123 28.70 -29.74 -2.86
CA ASP A 123 29.40 -28.60 -2.32
C ASP A 123 29.22 -28.50 -0.76
N LEU A 124 28.42 -29.40 -0.20
CA LEU A 124 28.07 -29.44 1.23
C LEU A 124 27.47 -28.12 1.75
N LEU A 125 26.78 -27.38 0.90
CA LEU A 125 26.16 -26.13 1.26
C LEU A 125 24.81 -26.37 1.98
N ASN A 126 24.49 -25.52 2.94
CA ASN A 126 23.14 -25.42 3.49
C ASN A 126 22.30 -24.57 2.53
N VAL A 127 21.31 -25.16 1.85
CA VAL A 127 20.53 -24.47 0.81
C VAL A 127 19.10 -24.26 1.24
N GLU A 128 18.63 -23.02 1.17
CA GLU A 128 17.25 -22.64 1.44
C GLU A 128 16.55 -22.22 0.15
N ILE A 129 15.27 -22.61 0.01
CA ILE A 129 14.41 -22.22 -1.13
C ILE A 129 13.24 -21.42 -0.61
N GLN A 130 13.01 -20.25 -1.20
CA GLN A 130 11.84 -19.43 -0.92
C GLN A 130 11.09 -19.08 -2.20
N THR A 131 9.75 -18.94 -2.10
CA THR A 131 8.98 -18.49 -3.24
C THR A 131 8.91 -16.97 -3.30
N VAL A 132 8.86 -16.42 -4.51
CA VAL A 132 8.66 -14.97 -4.68
C VAL A 132 7.32 -14.51 -4.10
N ASP A 133 6.28 -15.38 -4.12
CA ASP A 133 4.97 -15.08 -3.57
C ASP A 133 5.05 -14.85 -2.05
N ASP A 134 5.78 -15.72 -1.32
CA ASP A 134 5.98 -15.58 0.12
C ASP A 134 6.78 -14.34 0.46
N VAL A 135 7.82 -14.05 -0.33
CA VAL A 135 8.61 -12.82 -0.18
C VAL A 135 7.73 -11.58 -0.39
N TYR A 136 6.89 -11.54 -1.42
CA TYR A 136 5.98 -10.43 -1.65
C TYR A 136 4.95 -10.29 -0.52
N ASN A 137 4.39 -11.39 -0.04
CA ASN A 137 3.43 -11.37 1.06
C ASN A 137 4.03 -10.77 2.32
N GLN A 138 5.26 -11.16 2.68
CA GLN A 138 5.91 -10.72 3.92
C GLN A 138 6.52 -9.32 3.82
N PHE A 139 7.13 -8.94 2.69
CA PHE A 139 7.92 -7.71 2.56
C PHE A 139 7.27 -6.59 1.75
N SER A 140 6.11 -6.84 1.10
CA SER A 140 5.37 -5.82 0.35
C SER A 140 3.85 -5.98 0.44
N SER A 141 3.34 -6.65 1.47
CA SER A 141 1.89 -6.87 1.68
C SER A 141 1.19 -7.47 0.44
N GLY A 142 1.89 -8.38 -0.25
CA GLY A 142 1.39 -9.05 -1.46
C GLY A 142 1.53 -8.27 -2.76
N ASN A 143 2.08 -7.05 -2.72
CA ASN A 143 2.36 -6.30 -3.94
C ASN A 143 3.57 -6.86 -4.68
N LEU A 144 3.50 -6.89 -6.02
CA LEU A 144 4.62 -7.26 -6.87
C LEU A 144 5.66 -6.13 -6.87
N ASP A 145 6.55 -6.16 -5.91
CA ASP A 145 7.59 -5.15 -5.72
C ASP A 145 8.97 -5.81 -5.64
N VAL A 146 9.82 -5.51 -6.62
CA VAL A 146 11.20 -6.02 -6.69
C VAL A 146 12.02 -5.63 -5.47
N SER A 147 11.70 -4.50 -4.83
CA SER A 147 12.39 -4.05 -3.62
C SER A 147 12.19 -5.01 -2.43
N SER A 148 11.09 -5.77 -2.39
CA SER A 148 10.85 -6.77 -1.35
C SER A 148 11.84 -7.93 -1.41
N ILE A 149 12.26 -8.37 -2.61
CA ILE A 149 13.30 -9.39 -2.78
C ILE A 149 14.63 -8.89 -2.18
N ARG A 150 15.01 -7.65 -2.52
CA ARG A 150 16.21 -7.02 -1.94
C ARG A 150 16.12 -6.93 -0.41
N ASN A 151 14.96 -6.52 0.11
CA ASN A 151 14.76 -6.38 1.55
C ASN A 151 14.81 -7.73 2.27
N TYR A 152 14.26 -8.77 1.66
CA TYR A 152 14.36 -10.14 2.17
C TYR A 152 15.82 -10.63 2.19
N ILE A 153 16.57 -10.49 1.10
CA ILE A 153 18.00 -10.86 1.05
C ILE A 153 18.79 -10.10 2.11
N LYS A 154 18.52 -8.80 2.27
CA LYS A 154 19.14 -7.98 3.31
C LYS A 154 18.79 -8.50 4.72
N TYR A 155 17.55 -8.90 4.95
CA TYR A 155 17.12 -9.47 6.23
C TYR A 155 17.88 -10.76 6.54
N VAL A 156 17.91 -11.72 5.60
CA VAL A 156 18.67 -12.97 5.75
C VAL A 156 20.15 -12.68 6.01
N TYR A 157 20.78 -11.81 5.21
CA TYR A 157 22.19 -11.44 5.40
C TYR A 157 22.48 -10.83 6.77
N LEU A 158 21.62 -9.92 7.25
CA LEU A 158 21.82 -9.29 8.56
C LEU A 158 21.60 -10.26 9.72
N SER A 159 20.68 -11.23 9.58
CA SER A 159 20.48 -12.26 10.60
C SER A 159 21.71 -13.15 10.78
N LEU A 160 22.49 -13.35 9.72
CA LEU A 160 23.76 -14.12 9.76
C LEU A 160 24.91 -13.39 10.49
N ILE A 161 24.85 -12.06 10.60
CA ILE A 161 25.93 -11.25 11.20
C ILE A 161 25.76 -11.11 12.72
N HIS A 162 24.58 -11.37 13.26
CA HIS A 162 24.24 -11.17 14.67
C HIS A 162 24.38 -12.44 15.52
N ILE A 163 25.17 -13.44 15.09
CA ILE A 163 25.51 -14.61 15.85
C ILE A 163 26.89 -14.43 16.51
#